data_ef0275ecc366f9214cdbeb0fdde7d629
#
_entry.id   ef0275ecc366f9214cdbeb0fdde7d629
#
_cell.length_a   1.000
_cell.length_b   1.000
_cell.length_c   1.000
_cell.angle_alpha   90.00
_cell.angle_beta   90.00
_cell.angle_gamma   90.00
#
_symmetry.space_group_name_H-M   'P 1'
#
loop_
_entity.id
_entity.type
_entity.pdbx_description
1 polymer ?
#
loop_
_entity_poly.entity_id
_entity_poly.type
_entity_poly.pdbx_seq_one_letter_code
_entity_poly.pdbx_strand_id
1 'polypeptide(L)'
;MTTVRQIAIFCSALAAMVLAFGANSPAVAGDFPLADKVLVEKGKRKLHLLRNGMPFRTFDIALGPSPDGDKEQEGDQKTPEGYYMLDARNPDSDFFLSIHVSYPNARDLAEARQKGVDPGGAIMIHGQPNLPTFSAAYYSREDWTNGCIAVSNSDMIDIWLMTPDRVPIEITP
;
A
#
# COMPACT_ATOMS: atom_id res chain seq x y z
N MET A 1 -64.55 -3.94 76.06
CA MET A 1 -63.29 -3.21 76.14
C MET A 1 -62.20 -4.10 75.60
N THR A 2 -61.87 -4.02 74.35
CA THR A 2 -60.82 -4.88 73.77
C THR A 2 -60.10 -4.13 72.66
N THR A 3 -58.87 -3.77 72.91
CA THR A 3 -57.99 -2.91 72.07
C THR A 3 -57.39 -3.76 70.96
N VAL A 4 -57.67 -3.43 69.72
CA VAL A 4 -57.06 -4.07 68.56
C VAL A 4 -55.75 -3.34 68.19
N ARG A 5 -54.58 -4.06 68.29
CA ARG A 5 -53.29 -3.58 67.82
C ARG A 5 -53.16 -3.84 66.32
N GLN A 6 -52.97 -2.76 65.55
CA GLN A 6 -52.62 -2.88 64.15
C GLN A 6 -51.11 -3.11 64.05
N ILE A 7 -50.76 -4.19 63.37
CA ILE A 7 -49.39 -4.51 62.96
C ILE A 7 -49.14 -3.94 61.58
N ALA A 8 -48.29 -2.96 61.47
CA ALA A 8 -47.85 -2.42 60.18
C ALA A 8 -46.72 -3.31 59.61
N ILE A 9 -47.00 -3.90 58.46
CA ILE A 9 -46.01 -4.66 57.68
C ILE A 9 -45.28 -3.70 56.77
N PHE A 10 -43.99 -3.46 57.02
CA PHE A 10 -43.06 -2.74 56.13
C PHE A 10 -42.58 -3.70 55.03
N CYS A 11 -43.09 -3.54 53.83
CA CYS A 11 -42.53 -4.17 52.64
C CYS A 11 -41.31 -3.33 52.18
N SER A 12 -40.13 -3.82 52.47
CA SER A 12 -38.89 -3.28 51.90
C SER A 12 -38.73 -3.79 50.48
N ALA A 13 -38.94 -2.93 49.51
CA ALA A 13 -38.62 -3.17 48.11
C ALA A 13 -37.11 -3.03 47.89
N LEU A 14 -36.44 -4.19 47.71
CA LEU A 14 -35.02 -4.24 47.35
C LEU A 14 -34.94 -4.02 45.80
N ALA A 15 -34.56 -2.82 45.40
CA ALA A 15 -34.28 -2.51 44.00
C ALA A 15 -32.92 -3.12 43.60
N ALA A 16 -32.94 -4.23 42.87
CA ALA A 16 -31.74 -4.81 42.25
C ALA A 16 -31.30 -3.95 41.07
N MET A 17 -30.26 -3.14 41.27
CA MET A 17 -29.62 -2.37 40.21
C MET A 17 -28.73 -3.31 39.40
N VAL A 18 -29.22 -3.75 38.23
CA VAL A 18 -28.44 -4.54 37.28
C VAL A 18 -27.46 -3.60 36.57
N LEU A 19 -26.20 -3.62 36.99
CA LEU A 19 -25.10 -3.00 36.27
C LEU A 19 -24.83 -3.83 35.02
N ALA A 20 -25.37 -3.35 33.87
CA ALA A 20 -25.00 -3.87 32.57
C ALA A 20 -23.54 -3.47 32.29
N PHE A 21 -22.59 -4.36 32.57
CA PHE A 21 -21.24 -4.24 32.04
C PHE A 21 -21.34 -4.41 30.53
N GLY A 22 -21.30 -3.29 29.79
CA GLY A 22 -21.11 -3.29 28.36
C GLY A 22 -19.78 -3.99 28.07
N ALA A 23 -19.83 -5.20 27.54
CA ALA A 23 -18.69 -5.88 27.00
C ALA A 23 -18.16 -5.05 25.82
N ASN A 24 -17.16 -4.21 26.05
CA ASN A 24 -16.34 -3.66 24.98
C ASN A 24 -15.65 -4.84 24.31
N SER A 25 -16.27 -5.39 23.25
CA SER A 25 -15.56 -6.30 22.35
C SER A 25 -14.36 -5.52 21.81
N PRO A 26 -13.12 -6.02 21.98
CA PRO A 26 -11.98 -5.41 21.32
C PRO A 26 -12.30 -5.39 19.83
N ALA A 27 -12.20 -4.22 19.20
CA ALA A 27 -12.22 -4.13 17.76
C ALA A 27 -11.12 -5.06 17.27
N VAL A 28 -11.50 -6.16 16.62
CA VAL A 28 -10.55 -7.01 15.91
C VAL A 28 -9.96 -6.11 14.84
N ALA A 29 -8.72 -5.66 15.05
CA ALA A 29 -7.94 -5.01 14.01
C ALA A 29 -7.99 -5.99 12.83
N GLY A 30 -8.69 -5.61 11.75
CA GLY A 30 -8.87 -6.48 10.60
C GLY A 30 -7.48 -6.89 10.13
N ASP A 31 -7.25 -8.20 10.08
CA ASP A 31 -6.00 -8.76 9.59
C ASP A 31 -5.98 -8.47 8.08
N PHE A 32 -5.28 -7.40 7.69
CA PHE A 32 -5.12 -7.06 6.28
C PHE A 32 -4.42 -8.22 5.57
N PRO A 33 -4.98 -8.71 4.45
CA PRO A 33 -4.29 -9.74 3.69
C PRO A 33 -2.93 -9.21 3.24
N LEU A 34 -1.85 -9.93 3.57
CA LEU A 34 -0.50 -9.55 3.17
C LEU A 34 -0.15 -10.19 1.82
N ALA A 35 0.49 -9.41 0.95
CA ALA A 35 0.99 -9.87 -0.32
C ALA A 35 2.25 -10.75 -0.12
N ASP A 36 2.33 -11.83 -0.88
CA ASP A 36 3.54 -12.64 -1.03
C ASP A 36 4.31 -12.30 -2.30
N LYS A 37 3.69 -11.54 -3.23
CA LYS A 37 4.29 -11.04 -4.46
C LYS A 37 3.55 -9.80 -4.95
N VAL A 38 4.27 -8.90 -5.60
CA VAL A 38 3.71 -7.80 -6.39
C VAL A 38 3.94 -8.10 -7.88
N LEU A 39 2.94 -7.86 -8.71
CA LEU A 39 3.04 -7.94 -10.16
C LEU A 39 2.68 -6.59 -10.78
N VAL A 40 3.53 -6.08 -11.65
CA VAL A 40 3.27 -4.87 -12.44
C VAL A 40 3.18 -5.27 -13.90
N GLU A 41 2.06 -4.94 -14.54
CA GLU A 41 1.83 -5.08 -15.98
C GLU A 41 1.85 -3.69 -16.60
N LYS A 42 3.00 -3.29 -17.16
CA LYS A 42 3.24 -1.93 -17.68
C LYS A 42 2.24 -1.55 -18.78
N GLY A 43 2.04 -2.45 -19.75
CA GLY A 43 1.12 -2.22 -20.87
C GLY A 43 -0.34 -2.08 -20.46
N LYS A 44 -0.73 -2.66 -19.32
CA LYS A 44 -2.07 -2.52 -18.75
C LYS A 44 -2.21 -1.37 -17.77
N ARG A 45 -1.09 -0.74 -17.37
CA ARG A 45 -1.03 0.25 -16.27
C ARG A 45 -1.68 -0.28 -14.99
N LYS A 46 -1.28 -1.52 -14.60
CA LYS A 46 -1.82 -2.18 -13.40
C LYS A 46 -0.70 -2.67 -12.48
N LEU A 47 -0.94 -2.52 -11.19
CA LEU A 47 -0.19 -3.14 -10.11
C LEU A 47 -1.12 -4.08 -9.34
N HIS A 48 -0.69 -5.30 -9.12
CA HIS A 48 -1.44 -6.33 -8.41
C HIS A 48 -0.69 -6.76 -7.16
N LEU A 49 -1.39 -6.81 -6.02
CA LEU A 49 -0.92 -7.53 -4.85
C LEU A 49 -1.43 -8.97 -4.94
N LEU A 50 -0.49 -9.92 -4.94
CA LEU A 50 -0.78 -11.34 -5.04
C LEU A 50 -0.63 -12.02 -3.69
N ARG A 51 -1.44 -13.05 -3.49
CA ARG A 51 -1.31 -14.03 -2.40
C ARG A 51 -1.58 -15.42 -2.95
N ASN A 52 -0.64 -16.34 -2.76
CA ASN A 52 -0.71 -17.70 -3.33
C ASN A 52 -0.92 -17.68 -4.86
N GLY A 53 -0.26 -16.75 -5.56
CA GLY A 53 -0.35 -16.59 -7.00
C GLY A 53 -1.64 -15.95 -7.51
N MET A 54 -2.58 -15.57 -6.66
CA MET A 54 -3.84 -14.92 -7.05
C MET A 54 -3.89 -13.46 -6.63
N PRO A 55 -4.31 -12.54 -7.53
CA PRO A 55 -4.47 -11.14 -7.19
C PRO A 55 -5.66 -10.95 -6.23
N PHE A 56 -5.42 -10.27 -5.10
CA PHE A 56 -6.47 -9.88 -4.15
C PHE A 56 -6.71 -8.36 -4.11
N ARG A 57 -5.77 -7.58 -4.66
CA ARG A 57 -5.89 -6.13 -4.88
C ARG A 57 -5.28 -5.77 -6.22
N THR A 58 -5.86 -4.80 -6.90
CA THR A 58 -5.39 -4.27 -8.18
C THR A 58 -5.54 -2.76 -8.18
N PHE A 59 -4.50 -2.06 -8.63
CA PHE A 59 -4.41 -0.60 -8.64
C PHE A 59 -4.08 -0.10 -10.05
N ASP A 60 -4.61 1.07 -10.39
CA ASP A 60 -4.15 1.82 -11.55
C ASP A 60 -2.82 2.51 -11.25
N ILE A 61 -1.90 2.51 -12.21
CA ILE A 61 -0.58 3.11 -12.06
C ILE A 61 -0.30 4.11 -13.17
N ALA A 62 0.58 5.08 -12.88
CA ALA A 62 1.23 5.92 -13.87
C ALA A 62 2.72 5.61 -13.91
N LEU A 63 3.32 5.67 -15.08
CA LEU A 63 4.73 5.38 -15.33
C LEU A 63 5.47 6.64 -15.84
N GLY A 64 6.61 6.47 -16.47
CA GLY A 64 7.28 7.52 -17.23
C GLY A 64 6.71 7.66 -18.65
N PRO A 65 6.97 8.80 -19.33
CA PRO A 65 6.46 9.07 -20.68
C PRO A 65 6.97 8.12 -21.77
N SER A 66 7.99 7.33 -21.50
CA SER A 66 8.55 6.33 -22.42
C SER A 66 8.41 4.93 -21.85
N PRO A 67 7.19 4.41 -21.60
CA PRO A 67 6.98 3.21 -20.80
C PRO A 67 7.35 1.89 -21.47
N ASP A 68 7.47 1.89 -22.80
CA ASP A 68 7.66 0.67 -23.58
C ASP A 68 9.10 0.17 -23.53
N GLY A 69 9.24 -1.14 -23.27
CA GLY A 69 10.51 -1.82 -23.18
C GLY A 69 11.21 -1.65 -21.83
N ASP A 70 12.31 -2.38 -21.64
CA ASP A 70 13.09 -2.40 -20.40
C ASP A 70 13.87 -1.10 -20.19
N LYS A 71 14.15 -0.77 -18.91
CA LYS A 71 15.04 0.34 -18.56
C LYS A 71 16.49 -0.03 -18.87
N GLU A 72 17.19 0.85 -19.58
CA GLU A 72 18.55 0.60 -20.02
C GLU A 72 19.59 1.58 -19.43
N GLN A 73 19.15 2.83 -19.19
CA GLN A 73 20.06 3.90 -18.74
C GLN A 73 19.34 4.96 -17.93
N GLU A 74 20.11 5.73 -17.17
CA GLU A 74 19.60 6.90 -16.47
C GLU A 74 18.96 7.90 -17.46
N GLY A 75 17.80 8.45 -17.08
CA GLY A 75 17.09 9.47 -17.86
C GLY A 75 16.27 8.94 -19.04
N ASP A 76 16.22 7.63 -19.30
CA ASP A 76 15.40 7.03 -20.35
C ASP A 76 13.88 7.04 -20.07
N GLN A 77 13.50 7.44 -18.85
CA GLN A 77 12.09 7.54 -18.38
C GLN A 77 11.34 6.20 -18.41
N LYS A 78 12.08 5.09 -18.43
CA LYS A 78 11.52 3.74 -18.45
C LYS A 78 11.48 3.13 -17.06
N THR A 79 10.49 2.30 -16.82
CA THR A 79 10.42 1.41 -15.65
C THR A 79 11.08 0.08 -16.02
N PRO A 80 11.98 -0.47 -15.17
CA PRO A 80 12.66 -1.72 -15.48
C PRO A 80 11.71 -2.90 -15.56
N GLU A 81 12.08 -3.90 -16.36
CA GLU A 81 11.37 -5.17 -16.53
C GLU A 81 12.17 -6.31 -15.91
N GLY A 82 11.51 -7.22 -15.22
CA GLY A 82 12.16 -8.36 -14.58
C GLY A 82 11.73 -8.60 -13.14
N TYR A 83 12.61 -9.23 -12.38
CA TYR A 83 12.37 -9.64 -11.00
C TYR A 83 13.26 -8.84 -10.05
N TYR A 84 12.62 -8.20 -9.07
CA TYR A 84 13.25 -7.38 -8.05
C TYR A 84 12.66 -7.66 -6.68
N MET A 85 13.12 -6.92 -5.67
CA MET A 85 12.57 -6.93 -4.33
C MET A 85 12.09 -5.52 -3.96
N LEU A 86 11.04 -5.44 -3.19
CA LEU A 86 10.66 -4.23 -2.47
C LEU A 86 11.44 -4.22 -1.15
N ASP A 87 12.54 -3.49 -1.06
CA ASP A 87 13.57 -3.70 -0.04
C ASP A 87 13.74 -2.56 0.97
N ALA A 88 13.18 -1.38 0.69
CA ALA A 88 13.21 -0.25 1.61
C ALA A 88 11.92 0.59 1.54
N ARG A 89 11.55 1.18 2.69
CA ARG A 89 10.38 2.03 2.83
C ARG A 89 10.80 3.43 3.23
N ASN A 90 10.20 4.45 2.63
CA ASN A 90 10.42 5.84 3.00
C ASN A 90 9.07 6.51 3.35
N PRO A 91 8.80 6.74 4.65
CA PRO A 91 7.61 7.48 5.08
C PRO A 91 7.72 8.99 4.86
N ASP A 92 8.93 9.51 4.64
CA ASP A 92 9.23 10.93 4.44
C ASP A 92 9.50 11.26 2.96
N SER A 93 8.83 10.55 2.05
CA SER A 93 8.97 10.74 0.61
C SER A 93 8.37 12.08 0.16
N ASP A 94 9.01 12.75 -0.80
CA ASP A 94 8.44 13.91 -1.50
C ASP A 94 7.15 13.57 -2.27
N PHE A 95 6.87 12.29 -2.43
CA PHE A 95 5.71 11.72 -3.12
C PHE A 95 4.83 10.91 -2.15
N PHE A 96 4.46 11.50 -1.01
CA PHE A 96 3.63 10.93 0.04
C PHE A 96 4.32 9.79 0.80
N LEU A 97 4.30 8.58 0.28
CA LEU A 97 5.00 7.39 0.79
C LEU A 97 5.71 6.73 -0.39
N SER A 98 6.83 6.06 -0.15
CA SER A 98 7.47 5.28 -1.21
C SER A 98 8.07 3.97 -0.72
N ILE A 99 8.08 2.97 -1.63
CA ILE A 99 8.72 1.67 -1.43
C ILE A 99 9.73 1.48 -2.56
N HIS A 100 10.98 1.24 -2.21
CA HIS A 100 12.08 1.07 -3.17
C HIS A 100 12.03 -0.28 -3.86
N VAL A 101 12.26 -0.28 -5.16
CA VAL A 101 12.48 -1.46 -6.01
C VAL A 101 13.98 -1.67 -6.15
N SER A 102 14.48 -2.87 -5.88
CA SER A 102 15.91 -3.20 -5.86
C SER A 102 16.57 -3.20 -7.25
N TYR A 103 16.24 -2.20 -8.06
CA TYR A 103 16.90 -1.90 -9.34
C TYR A 103 18.07 -0.94 -9.11
N PRO A 104 19.24 -1.09 -9.81
CA PRO A 104 19.57 -2.16 -10.73
C PRO A 104 20.04 -3.44 -10.03
N ASN A 105 19.60 -4.61 -10.54
CA ASN A 105 20.13 -5.90 -10.12
C ASN A 105 21.43 -6.27 -10.87
N ALA A 106 21.96 -7.47 -10.63
CA ALA A 106 23.23 -7.90 -11.25
C ALA A 106 23.14 -8.01 -12.80
N ARG A 107 21.97 -8.36 -13.35
CA ARG A 107 21.73 -8.42 -14.80
C ARG A 107 21.76 -7.01 -15.39
N ASP A 108 21.02 -6.09 -14.80
CA ASP A 108 20.91 -4.71 -15.27
C ASP A 108 22.31 -4.02 -15.25
N LEU A 109 23.08 -4.25 -14.20
CA LEU A 109 24.45 -3.74 -14.10
C LEU A 109 25.39 -4.33 -15.17
N ALA A 110 25.22 -5.63 -15.50
CA ALA A 110 26.04 -6.26 -16.54
C ALA A 110 25.68 -5.71 -17.93
N GLU A 111 24.40 -5.55 -18.23
CA GLU A 111 23.92 -5.00 -19.49
C GLU A 111 24.34 -3.53 -19.67
N ALA A 112 24.20 -2.70 -18.62
CA ALA A 112 24.63 -1.31 -18.64
C ALA A 112 26.14 -1.17 -18.89
N ARG A 113 26.97 -2.05 -18.26
CA ARG A 113 28.42 -2.09 -18.50
C ARG A 113 28.76 -2.43 -19.95
N GLN A 114 28.06 -3.41 -20.55
CA GLN A 114 28.28 -3.77 -21.96
C GLN A 114 27.94 -2.62 -22.91
N LYS A 115 26.92 -1.82 -22.57
CA LYS A 115 26.49 -0.65 -23.34
C LYS A 115 27.32 0.61 -23.03
N GLY A 116 28.13 0.60 -21.97
CA GLY A 116 28.92 1.75 -21.53
C GLY A 116 28.08 2.90 -20.98
N VAL A 117 26.94 2.60 -20.35
CA VAL A 117 25.99 3.58 -19.80
C VAL A 117 25.81 3.40 -18.30
N ASP A 118 25.32 4.45 -17.62
CA ASP A 118 24.86 4.37 -16.23
C ASP A 118 23.41 3.84 -16.23
N PRO A 119 23.08 2.74 -15.55
CA PRO A 119 21.72 2.24 -15.47
C PRO A 119 20.78 3.17 -14.69
N GLY A 120 21.33 4.08 -13.88
CA GLY A 120 20.58 4.86 -12.92
C GLY A 120 20.14 4.02 -11.72
N GLY A 121 19.04 4.43 -11.07
CA GLY A 121 18.53 3.78 -9.87
C GLY A 121 17.33 4.51 -9.33
N ALA A 122 17.09 4.35 -8.00
CA ALA A 122 16.00 5.04 -7.28
C ALA A 122 14.60 4.82 -7.90
N ILE A 123 14.35 3.60 -8.35
CA ILE A 123 13.00 3.21 -8.82
C ILE A 123 12.13 2.91 -7.59
N MET A 124 10.97 3.57 -7.53
CA MET A 124 10.04 3.48 -6.40
C MET A 124 8.62 3.15 -6.85
N ILE A 125 7.85 2.49 -5.99
CA ILE A 125 6.39 2.62 -5.97
C ILE A 125 6.10 3.77 -5.02
N HIS A 126 5.32 4.78 -5.44
CA HIS A 126 5.07 5.98 -4.64
C HIS A 126 3.70 6.61 -4.91
N GLY A 127 3.27 7.48 -4.01
CA GLY A 127 2.06 8.28 -4.16
C GLY A 127 2.25 9.50 -5.08
N GLN A 128 1.36 10.48 -4.93
CA GLN A 128 1.42 11.73 -5.68
C GLN A 128 2.35 12.75 -4.99
N PRO A 129 2.85 13.77 -5.71
CA PRO A 129 3.70 14.79 -5.12
C PRO A 129 3.05 15.49 -3.93
N ASN A 130 3.82 15.76 -2.87
CA ASN A 130 3.35 16.52 -1.70
C ASN A 130 3.00 17.98 -2.06
N LEU A 131 3.66 18.52 -3.09
CA LEU A 131 3.40 19.84 -3.66
C LEU A 131 2.97 19.68 -5.13
N PRO A 132 1.71 19.32 -5.41
CA PRO A 132 1.24 19.06 -6.76
C PRO A 132 1.18 20.34 -7.59
N THR A 133 1.71 20.29 -8.82
CA THR A 133 1.64 21.38 -9.80
C THR A 133 0.52 21.19 -10.81
N PHE A 134 -0.03 19.98 -10.89
CA PHE A 134 -1.14 19.63 -11.78
C PHE A 134 -2.34 19.11 -10.96
N SER A 135 -3.47 18.89 -11.63
CA SER A 135 -4.67 18.35 -11.01
C SER A 135 -4.49 16.87 -10.61
N ALA A 136 -5.26 16.39 -9.63
CA ALA A 136 -5.28 14.96 -9.28
C ALA A 136 -5.64 14.05 -10.46
N ALA A 137 -6.51 14.54 -11.38
CA ALA A 137 -6.87 13.82 -12.60
C ALA A 137 -5.69 13.67 -13.57
N TYR A 138 -4.78 14.63 -13.63
CA TYR A 138 -3.55 14.53 -14.41
C TYR A 138 -2.69 13.38 -13.87
N TYR A 139 -2.39 13.40 -12.56
CA TYR A 139 -1.54 12.39 -11.94
C TYR A 139 -2.11 10.96 -11.97
N SER A 140 -3.41 10.82 -12.21
CA SER A 140 -4.08 9.51 -12.31
C SER A 140 -4.18 8.96 -13.74
N ARG A 141 -3.95 9.80 -14.77
CA ARG A 141 -4.19 9.43 -16.17
C ARG A 141 -2.97 9.50 -17.06
N GLU A 142 -2.05 10.39 -16.73
CA GLU A 142 -0.86 10.62 -17.53
C GLU A 142 0.34 9.87 -16.97
N ASP A 143 1.24 9.45 -17.85
CA ASP A 143 2.55 8.93 -17.48
C ASP A 143 3.51 10.10 -17.25
N TRP A 144 3.86 10.37 -16.00
CA TRP A 144 4.54 11.60 -15.58
C TRP A 144 5.82 11.39 -14.79
N THR A 145 6.18 10.14 -14.46
CA THR A 145 7.34 9.83 -13.62
C THR A 145 8.65 9.77 -14.45
N ASN A 146 9.78 9.66 -13.77
CA ASN A 146 11.08 9.41 -14.41
C ASN A 146 11.45 7.92 -14.40
N GLY A 147 10.45 7.01 -14.48
CA GLY A 147 10.63 5.57 -14.45
C GLY A 147 10.11 4.90 -13.17
N CYS A 148 9.67 5.65 -12.18
CA CYS A 148 8.97 5.13 -11.00
C CYS A 148 7.55 4.66 -11.34
N ILE A 149 6.94 3.96 -10.41
CA ILE A 149 5.56 3.47 -10.48
C ILE A 149 4.73 4.33 -9.53
N ALA A 150 3.92 5.25 -10.07
CA ALA A 150 3.08 6.12 -9.27
C ALA A 150 1.66 5.57 -9.14
N VAL A 151 1.06 5.75 -7.96
CA VAL A 151 -0.32 5.41 -7.64
C VAL A 151 -1.03 6.59 -6.98
N SER A 152 -2.33 6.50 -6.74
CA SER A 152 -3.01 7.49 -5.88
C SER A 152 -2.51 7.38 -4.44
N ASN A 153 -2.64 8.46 -3.64
CA ASN A 153 -2.23 8.42 -2.23
C ASN A 153 -3.05 7.40 -1.42
N SER A 154 -4.34 7.22 -1.75
CA SER A 154 -5.18 6.20 -1.11
C SER A 154 -4.70 4.80 -1.42
N ASP A 155 -4.35 4.53 -2.68
CA ASP A 155 -3.83 3.23 -3.10
C ASP A 155 -2.44 2.96 -2.50
N MET A 156 -1.62 4.02 -2.36
CA MET A 156 -0.31 3.90 -1.72
C MET A 156 -0.42 3.48 -0.24
N ILE A 157 -1.46 3.95 0.49
CA ILE A 157 -1.74 3.48 1.85
C ILE A 157 -2.06 1.98 1.86
N ASP A 158 -2.92 1.50 0.97
CA ASP A 158 -3.25 0.08 0.85
C ASP A 158 -2.00 -0.76 0.53
N ILE A 159 -1.21 -0.32 -0.46
CA ILE A 159 0.04 -0.98 -0.82
C ILE A 159 1.01 -1.01 0.36
N TRP A 160 1.15 0.12 1.07
CA TRP A 160 2.02 0.22 2.24
C TRP A 160 1.63 -0.74 3.36
N LEU A 161 0.35 -0.87 3.66
CA LEU A 161 -0.16 -1.73 4.73
C LEU A 161 -0.15 -3.21 4.38
N MET A 162 -0.39 -3.54 3.09
CA MET A 162 -0.56 -4.91 2.63
C MET A 162 0.69 -5.55 2.04
N THR A 163 1.78 -4.80 1.90
CA THR A 163 3.04 -5.31 1.36
C THR A 163 4.06 -5.41 2.49
N PRO A 164 4.44 -6.62 2.96
CA PRO A 164 5.51 -6.79 3.94
C PRO A 164 6.87 -6.32 3.43
N ASP A 165 7.85 -6.18 4.32
CA ASP A 165 9.21 -5.90 3.92
C ASP A 165 9.80 -7.06 3.11
N ARG A 166 10.58 -6.73 2.07
CA ARG A 166 11.26 -7.68 1.18
C ARG A 166 10.32 -8.61 0.42
N VAL A 167 9.20 -8.09 -0.07
CA VAL A 167 8.31 -8.81 -0.97
C VAL A 167 8.90 -8.81 -2.39
N PRO A 168 8.92 -9.95 -3.10
CA PRO A 168 9.29 -9.98 -4.51
C PRO A 168 8.32 -9.19 -5.38
N ILE A 169 8.87 -8.47 -6.36
CA ILE A 169 8.12 -7.78 -7.39
C ILE A 169 8.56 -8.27 -8.77
N GLU A 170 7.60 -8.59 -9.61
CA GLU A 170 7.79 -8.84 -11.03
C GLU A 170 7.19 -7.68 -11.83
N ILE A 171 7.97 -7.16 -12.78
CA ILE A 171 7.55 -6.07 -13.67
C ILE A 171 7.60 -6.62 -15.10
N THR A 172 6.46 -6.63 -15.77
CA THR A 172 6.29 -7.18 -17.13
C THR A 172 5.90 -6.05 -18.11
N PRO A 173 6.12 -6.26 -19.42
CA PRO A 173 5.67 -5.34 -20.47
C PRO A 173 4.21 -4.93 -20.42
#